data_5b7976c4d9004dfc74f4782245cc979d
#
_entry.id   5b7976c4d9004dfc74f4782245cc979d
#
_cell.length_a   1.000
_cell.length_b   1.000
_cell.length_c   1.000
_cell.angle_alpha   90.00
_cell.angle_beta   90.00
_cell.angle_gamma   90.00
#
_symmetry.space_group_name_H-M   'P 1'
#
loop_
_entity.id
_entity.type
_entity.pdbx_description
1 polymer ?
#
loop_
_entity_poly.entity_id
_entity_poly.type
_entity_poly.pdbx_seq_one_letter_code
_entity_poly.pdbx_strand_id
1 'polypeptide(L)'
;MDSSNTRREATRRKLFEAAVTLIAEQGFSSTTVDEIAERAGVAKGTVYYNFASKNVLFEELLRHGVEMLAGSLQNAADEVAERGGSRIDALDAMIHAGLYFISQYPALTQLYVAELWRTNRTWNTTLMMVRERAVSVVAEVIREAVAAGELSEEIDIPLTASALFGMVLVAALDWQSFQPDRSIDDVHAALSRLLQGRVSGHQGEGGAGPVAAPGPS
;
A
#
# COMPACT_ATOMS: atom_id res chain seq x y z
N MET A 1 7.51 6.41 -32.34
CA MET A 1 6.56 6.34 -31.22
C MET A 1 5.30 7.09 -31.64
N ASP A 2 4.18 6.42 -31.64
CA ASP A 2 2.94 6.87 -32.29
C ASP A 2 2.26 7.95 -31.44
N SER A 3 2.09 9.16 -32.01
CA SER A 3 1.42 10.31 -31.36
C SER A 3 -0.02 10.01 -30.93
N SER A 4 -0.66 9.01 -31.54
CA SER A 4 -2.02 8.57 -31.21
C SER A 4 -2.04 7.84 -29.85
N ASN A 5 -1.05 7.05 -29.54
CA ASN A 5 -0.93 6.33 -28.25
C ASN A 5 -0.69 7.30 -27.10
N THR A 6 0.22 8.26 -27.27
CA THR A 6 0.51 9.30 -26.28
C THR A 6 -0.73 10.14 -25.96
N ARG A 7 -1.54 10.49 -26.97
CA ARG A 7 -2.78 11.24 -26.77
C ARG A 7 -3.84 10.43 -26.03
N ARG A 8 -3.94 9.13 -26.32
CA ARG A 8 -4.86 8.22 -25.64
C ARG A 8 -4.47 8.05 -24.16
N GLU A 9 -3.19 7.88 -23.86
CA GLU A 9 -2.68 7.78 -22.51
C GLU A 9 -2.93 9.07 -21.70
N ALA A 10 -2.70 10.24 -22.31
CA ALA A 10 -2.99 11.51 -21.68
C ALA A 10 -4.50 11.68 -21.37
N THR A 11 -5.37 11.21 -22.25
CA THR A 11 -6.82 11.21 -22.03
C THR A 11 -7.20 10.27 -20.89
N ARG A 12 -6.64 9.06 -20.85
CA ARG A 12 -6.90 8.08 -19.78
C ARG A 12 -6.48 8.64 -18.42
N ARG A 13 -5.31 9.29 -18.35
CA ARG A 13 -4.84 9.94 -17.12
C ARG A 13 -5.82 11.00 -16.61
N LYS A 14 -6.29 11.91 -17.50
CA LYS A 14 -7.31 12.91 -17.13
C LYS A 14 -8.60 12.28 -16.61
N LEU A 15 -9.04 11.19 -17.22
CA LEU A 15 -10.23 10.45 -16.78
C LEU A 15 -10.02 9.80 -15.41
N PHE A 16 -8.84 9.27 -15.13
CA PHE A 16 -8.50 8.73 -13.82
C PHE A 16 -8.46 9.81 -12.75
N GLU A 17 -7.79 10.95 -13.00
CA GLU A 17 -7.73 12.09 -12.08
C GLU A 17 -9.13 12.61 -11.75
N ALA A 18 -9.98 12.78 -12.76
CA ALA A 18 -11.37 13.21 -12.58
C ALA A 18 -12.19 12.20 -11.78
N ALA A 19 -12.05 10.90 -12.06
CA ALA A 19 -12.75 9.83 -11.36
C ALA A 19 -12.33 9.74 -9.89
N VAL A 20 -11.03 9.79 -9.59
CA VAL A 20 -10.50 9.79 -8.22
C VAL A 20 -11.06 10.96 -7.42
N THR A 21 -11.05 12.15 -8.00
CA THR A 21 -11.54 13.36 -7.33
C THR A 21 -13.04 13.27 -7.02
N LEU A 22 -13.85 12.85 -8.01
CA LEU A 22 -15.31 12.69 -7.80
C LEU A 22 -15.65 11.61 -6.78
N ILE A 23 -14.89 10.50 -6.75
CA ILE A 23 -15.08 9.46 -5.74
C ILE A 23 -14.77 10.00 -4.33
N ALA A 24 -13.72 10.80 -4.19
CA ALA A 24 -13.38 11.43 -2.92
C ALA A 24 -14.49 12.38 -2.43
N GLU A 25 -15.10 13.13 -3.36
CA GLU A 25 -16.12 14.13 -3.05
C GLU A 25 -17.48 13.51 -2.70
N GLN A 26 -17.91 12.48 -3.44
CA GLN A 26 -19.31 12.00 -3.36
C GLN A 26 -19.46 10.47 -3.27
N GLY A 27 -18.35 9.74 -3.25
CA GLY A 27 -18.33 8.28 -3.21
C GLY A 27 -18.56 7.61 -4.58
N PHE A 28 -18.15 6.35 -4.68
CA PHE A 28 -18.23 5.57 -5.92
C PHE A 28 -19.67 5.45 -6.45
N SER A 29 -20.62 5.12 -5.59
CA SER A 29 -22.00 4.83 -6.03
C SER A 29 -22.67 6.04 -6.67
N SER A 30 -22.39 7.23 -6.16
CA SER A 30 -22.97 8.50 -6.61
C SER A 30 -22.27 9.06 -7.86
N THR A 31 -21.00 8.72 -8.09
CA THR A 31 -20.24 9.20 -9.24
C THR A 31 -20.77 8.61 -10.54
N THR A 32 -21.01 9.45 -11.54
CA THR A 32 -21.49 9.05 -12.87
C THR A 32 -20.43 9.23 -13.95
N VAL A 33 -20.57 8.50 -15.06
CA VAL A 33 -19.68 8.64 -16.25
C VAL A 33 -19.77 10.03 -16.84
N ASP A 34 -20.93 10.67 -16.76
CA ASP A 34 -21.17 12.02 -17.28
C ASP A 34 -20.39 13.06 -16.50
N GLU A 35 -20.44 13.00 -15.18
CA GLU A 35 -19.64 13.87 -14.30
C GLU A 35 -18.14 13.67 -14.48
N ILE A 36 -17.69 12.41 -14.68
CA ILE A 36 -16.29 12.13 -14.97
C ILE A 36 -15.86 12.75 -16.30
N ALA A 37 -16.69 12.64 -17.35
CA ALA A 37 -16.42 13.26 -18.64
C ALA A 37 -16.34 14.78 -18.56
N GLU A 38 -17.29 15.40 -17.86
CA GLU A 38 -17.36 16.83 -17.64
C GLU A 38 -16.13 17.33 -16.87
N ARG A 39 -15.80 16.69 -15.74
CA ARG A 39 -14.64 17.03 -14.91
C ARG A 39 -13.31 16.86 -15.66
N ALA A 40 -13.19 15.82 -16.50
CA ALA A 40 -12.01 15.58 -17.33
C ALA A 40 -11.91 16.51 -18.56
N GLY A 41 -12.94 17.29 -18.86
CA GLY A 41 -13.01 18.16 -20.03
C GLY A 41 -13.06 17.39 -21.36
N VAL A 42 -13.74 16.23 -21.38
CA VAL A 42 -13.88 15.38 -22.58
C VAL A 42 -15.35 15.08 -22.87
N ALA A 43 -15.65 14.73 -24.12
CA ALA A 43 -16.99 14.30 -24.47
C ALA A 43 -17.31 12.95 -23.81
N LYS A 44 -18.57 12.71 -23.39
CA LYS A 44 -19.07 11.45 -22.82
C LYS A 44 -18.69 10.24 -23.67
N GLY A 45 -18.79 10.34 -24.99
CA GLY A 45 -18.38 9.28 -25.92
C GLY A 45 -16.90 8.91 -25.81
N THR A 46 -16.03 9.85 -25.39
CA THR A 46 -14.63 9.60 -25.16
C THR A 46 -14.41 8.66 -23.98
N VAL A 47 -15.23 8.75 -22.92
CA VAL A 47 -15.15 7.83 -21.79
C VAL A 47 -15.49 6.43 -22.22
N TYR A 48 -16.61 6.23 -22.93
CA TYR A 48 -17.03 4.92 -23.42
C TYR A 48 -16.10 4.35 -24.50
N TYR A 49 -15.42 5.20 -25.27
CA TYR A 49 -14.37 4.74 -26.19
C TYR A 49 -13.15 4.18 -25.46
N ASN A 50 -12.82 4.74 -24.29
CA ASN A 50 -11.67 4.30 -23.48
C ASN A 50 -12.03 3.16 -22.51
N PHE A 51 -13.28 3.12 -22.02
CA PHE A 51 -13.75 2.18 -21.00
C PHE A 51 -15.15 1.69 -21.33
N ALA A 52 -15.33 0.39 -21.43
CA ALA A 52 -16.61 -0.22 -21.82
C ALA A 52 -17.77 0.08 -20.85
N SER A 53 -17.45 0.36 -19.58
CA SER A 53 -18.42 0.72 -18.55
C SER A 53 -17.76 1.48 -17.40
N LYS A 54 -18.57 2.08 -16.51
CA LYS A 54 -18.11 2.66 -15.24
C LYS A 54 -17.31 1.64 -14.42
N ASN A 55 -17.77 0.40 -14.33
CA ASN A 55 -17.09 -0.65 -13.57
C ASN A 55 -15.69 -0.94 -14.13
N VAL A 56 -15.55 -1.05 -15.46
CA VAL A 56 -14.25 -1.25 -16.12
C VAL A 56 -13.32 -0.07 -15.85
N LEU A 57 -13.81 1.17 -15.91
CA LEU A 57 -13.02 2.35 -15.56
C LEU A 57 -12.47 2.24 -14.13
N PHE A 58 -13.28 1.81 -13.18
CA PHE A 58 -12.87 1.70 -11.78
C PHE A 58 -11.93 0.52 -11.51
N GLU A 59 -12.15 -0.61 -12.17
CA GLU A 59 -11.19 -1.73 -12.11
C GLU A 59 -9.82 -1.31 -12.60
N GLU A 60 -9.76 -0.57 -13.71
CA GLU A 60 -8.51 -0.05 -14.25
C GLU A 60 -7.90 1.03 -13.34
N LEU A 61 -8.73 1.85 -12.68
CA LEU A 61 -8.27 2.82 -11.69
C LEU A 61 -7.59 2.12 -10.51
N LEU A 62 -8.20 1.06 -9.96
CA LEU A 62 -7.62 0.27 -8.88
C LEU A 62 -6.31 -0.42 -9.32
N ARG A 63 -6.28 -0.99 -10.52
CA ARG A 63 -5.06 -1.60 -11.08
C ARG A 63 -3.94 -0.57 -11.25
N HIS A 64 -4.26 0.59 -11.81
CA HIS A 64 -3.30 1.68 -11.97
C HIS A 64 -2.79 2.17 -10.61
N GLY A 65 -3.68 2.38 -9.65
CA GLY A 65 -3.35 2.80 -8.29
C GLY A 65 -2.40 1.82 -7.59
N VAL A 66 -2.63 0.51 -7.71
CA VAL A 66 -1.73 -0.47 -7.09
C VAL A 66 -0.37 -0.55 -7.77
N GLU A 67 -0.28 -0.36 -9.08
CA GLU A 67 1.04 -0.30 -9.74
C GLU A 67 1.83 0.95 -9.32
N MET A 68 1.16 2.10 -9.12
CA MET A 68 1.77 3.29 -8.55
C MET A 68 2.26 3.04 -7.11
N LEU A 69 1.44 2.41 -6.27
CA LEU A 69 1.83 2.02 -4.90
C LEU A 69 3.02 1.06 -4.94
N ALA A 70 2.93 -0.02 -5.70
CA ALA A 70 3.99 -1.02 -5.80
C ALA A 70 5.31 -0.40 -6.27
N GLY A 71 5.25 0.51 -7.28
CA GLY A 71 6.43 1.26 -7.73
C GLY A 71 7.00 2.17 -6.65
N SER A 72 6.15 2.87 -5.88
CA SER A 72 6.59 3.70 -4.76
C SER A 72 7.26 2.89 -3.65
N LEU A 73 6.70 1.72 -3.30
CA LEU A 73 7.29 0.81 -2.31
C LEU A 73 8.63 0.26 -2.80
N GLN A 74 8.71 -0.18 -4.05
CA GLN A 74 9.95 -0.71 -4.64
C GLN A 74 11.04 0.36 -4.67
N ASN A 75 10.74 1.57 -5.15
CA ASN A 75 11.70 2.67 -5.19
C ASN A 75 12.25 3.01 -3.80
N ALA A 76 11.37 3.02 -2.77
CA ALA A 76 11.81 3.26 -1.40
C ALA A 76 12.78 2.18 -0.90
N ALA A 77 12.55 0.90 -1.23
CA ALA A 77 13.45 -0.19 -0.89
C ALA A 77 14.78 -0.11 -1.66
N ASP A 78 14.73 0.19 -2.97
CA ASP A 78 15.90 0.30 -3.83
C ASP A 78 16.81 1.45 -3.39
N GLU A 79 16.24 2.62 -3.04
CA GLU A 79 17.00 3.76 -2.51
C GLU A 79 17.75 3.43 -1.21
N VAL A 80 17.19 2.60 -0.35
CA VAL A 80 17.88 2.12 0.87
C VAL A 80 19.00 1.17 0.49
N ALA A 81 18.76 0.24 -0.42
CA ALA A 81 19.76 -0.72 -0.89
C ALA A 81 20.97 -0.02 -1.57
N GLU A 82 20.72 0.98 -2.41
CA GLU A 82 21.76 1.78 -3.08
C GLU A 82 22.69 2.51 -2.09
N ARG A 83 22.14 2.88 -0.91
CA ARG A 83 22.91 3.50 0.18
C ARG A 83 23.58 2.49 1.10
N GLY A 84 23.43 1.20 0.83
CA GLY A 84 24.00 0.12 1.66
C GLY A 84 23.26 -0.08 2.98
N GLY A 85 21.99 0.36 3.08
CA GLY A 85 21.13 0.13 4.24
C GLY A 85 20.68 -1.34 4.34
N SER A 86 20.17 -1.71 5.52
CA SER A 86 19.64 -3.04 5.80
C SER A 86 18.28 -3.29 5.11
N ARG A 87 17.86 -4.54 5.02
CA ARG A 87 16.50 -4.88 4.53
C ARG A 87 15.41 -4.46 5.53
N ILE A 88 15.74 -4.37 6.80
CA ILE A 88 14.84 -3.82 7.81
C ILE A 88 14.64 -2.31 7.60
N ASP A 89 15.71 -1.57 7.26
CA ASP A 89 15.59 -0.16 6.89
C ASP A 89 14.77 0.03 5.61
N ALA A 90 14.87 -0.91 4.67
CA ALA A 90 14.05 -0.92 3.46
C ALA A 90 12.56 -1.13 3.79
N LEU A 91 12.22 -2.06 4.68
CA LEU A 91 10.83 -2.25 5.15
C LEU A 91 10.30 -1.01 5.87
N ASP A 92 11.14 -0.33 6.66
CA ASP A 92 10.77 0.92 7.32
C ASP A 92 10.51 2.05 6.31
N ALA A 93 11.36 2.20 5.30
CA ALA A 93 11.16 3.15 4.21
C ALA A 93 9.87 2.85 3.42
N MET A 94 9.53 1.58 3.20
CA MET A 94 8.28 1.16 2.56
C MET A 94 7.05 1.53 3.40
N ILE A 95 7.12 1.48 4.73
CA ILE A 95 6.05 1.96 5.61
C ILE A 95 5.79 3.45 5.36
N HIS A 96 6.84 4.27 5.36
CA HIS A 96 6.73 5.70 5.06
C HIS A 96 6.13 5.94 3.66
N ALA A 97 6.65 5.26 2.63
CA ALA A 97 6.15 5.37 1.26
C ALA A 97 4.67 4.99 1.13
N GLY A 98 4.22 3.95 1.84
CA GLY A 98 2.83 3.52 1.90
C GLY A 98 1.92 4.56 2.55
N LEU A 99 2.32 5.13 3.70
CA LEU A 99 1.60 6.22 4.36
C LEU A 99 1.50 7.45 3.45
N TYR A 100 2.60 7.82 2.80
CA TYR A 100 2.64 8.94 1.86
C TYR A 100 1.71 8.71 0.69
N PHE A 101 1.75 7.52 0.06
CA PHE A 101 0.84 7.17 -1.02
C PHE A 101 -0.63 7.31 -0.62
N ILE A 102 -1.01 6.78 0.54
CA ILE A 102 -2.39 6.84 1.04
C ILE A 102 -2.80 8.30 1.30
N SER A 103 -1.89 9.14 1.79
CA SER A 103 -2.16 10.57 2.01
C SER A 103 -2.38 11.34 0.71
N GLN A 104 -1.69 10.95 -0.37
CA GLN A 104 -1.83 11.59 -1.70
C GLN A 104 -3.07 11.08 -2.47
N TYR A 105 -3.50 9.83 -2.21
CA TYR A 105 -4.59 9.17 -2.94
C TYR A 105 -5.67 8.60 -1.99
N PRO A 106 -6.24 9.41 -1.07
CA PRO A 106 -7.19 8.93 -0.07
C PRO A 106 -8.44 8.29 -0.71
N ALA A 107 -8.90 8.82 -1.85
CA ALA A 107 -10.06 8.28 -2.55
C ALA A 107 -9.86 6.86 -3.09
N LEU A 108 -8.64 6.54 -3.58
CA LEU A 108 -8.32 5.17 -4.01
C LEU A 108 -8.33 4.20 -2.84
N THR A 109 -7.78 4.62 -1.70
CA THR A 109 -7.77 3.83 -0.47
C THR A 109 -9.18 3.61 0.07
N GLN A 110 -10.00 4.66 0.11
CA GLN A 110 -11.40 4.57 0.52
C GLN A 110 -12.21 3.64 -0.39
N LEU A 111 -12.00 3.72 -1.71
CA LEU A 111 -12.64 2.82 -2.67
C LEU A 111 -12.24 1.37 -2.41
N TYR A 112 -10.94 1.09 -2.26
CA TYR A 112 -10.43 -0.25 -1.97
C TYR A 112 -11.06 -0.81 -0.68
N VAL A 113 -11.05 -0.06 0.42
CA VAL A 113 -11.58 -0.48 1.71
C VAL A 113 -13.10 -0.66 1.67
N ALA A 114 -13.84 0.26 1.02
CA ALA A 114 -15.28 0.15 0.88
C ALA A 114 -15.70 -1.14 0.15
N GLU A 115 -14.93 -1.54 -0.85
CA GLU A 115 -15.23 -2.74 -1.64
C GLU A 115 -14.78 -4.05 -0.96
N LEU A 116 -13.78 -4.03 -0.07
CA LEU A 116 -13.37 -5.21 0.71
C LEU A 116 -14.51 -5.81 1.55
N TRP A 117 -15.40 -4.97 2.06
CA TRP A 117 -16.48 -5.35 2.98
C TRP A 117 -17.84 -5.53 2.28
N ARG A 118 -17.92 -5.31 0.97
CA ARG A 118 -19.17 -5.50 0.24
C ARG A 118 -19.48 -6.97 0.02
N THR A 119 -20.74 -7.35 0.28
CA THR A 119 -21.24 -8.72 0.13
C THR A 119 -21.40 -9.13 -1.34
N ASN A 120 -21.66 -8.17 -2.24
CA ASN A 120 -21.78 -8.43 -3.67
C ASN A 120 -20.42 -8.18 -4.35
N ARG A 121 -19.70 -9.27 -4.63
CA ARG A 121 -18.29 -9.28 -5.00
C ARG A 121 -18.03 -9.12 -6.50
N THR A 122 -18.62 -8.14 -7.16
CA THR A 122 -18.39 -7.87 -8.58
C THR A 122 -16.90 -7.69 -8.89
N TRP A 123 -16.11 -7.15 -7.95
CA TRP A 123 -14.68 -6.86 -8.13
C TRP A 123 -13.74 -7.71 -7.28
N ASN A 124 -14.22 -8.82 -6.76
CA ASN A 124 -13.41 -9.66 -5.87
C ASN A 124 -12.06 -10.05 -6.51
N THR A 125 -12.07 -10.44 -7.77
CA THR A 125 -10.85 -10.81 -8.50
C THR A 125 -9.89 -9.62 -8.62
N THR A 126 -10.38 -8.43 -8.93
CA THR A 126 -9.57 -7.21 -9.04
C THR A 126 -8.99 -6.82 -7.69
N LEU A 127 -9.79 -6.86 -6.63
CA LEU A 127 -9.33 -6.55 -5.26
C LEU A 127 -8.28 -7.56 -4.76
N MET A 128 -8.45 -8.84 -5.08
CA MET A 128 -7.45 -9.87 -4.77
C MET A 128 -6.12 -9.59 -5.49
N MET A 129 -6.17 -9.29 -6.80
CA MET A 129 -4.96 -8.95 -7.56
C MET A 129 -4.28 -7.69 -7.05
N VAL A 130 -5.05 -6.65 -6.71
CA VAL A 130 -4.55 -5.39 -6.12
C VAL A 130 -3.82 -5.68 -4.81
N ARG A 131 -4.44 -6.46 -3.93
CA ARG A 131 -3.83 -6.86 -2.67
C ARG A 131 -2.56 -7.68 -2.89
N GLU A 132 -2.64 -8.71 -3.73
CA GLU A 132 -1.52 -9.60 -4.04
C GLU A 132 -0.32 -8.81 -4.59
N ARG A 133 -0.57 -7.87 -5.50
CA ARG A 133 0.47 -7.02 -6.08
C ARG A 133 1.17 -6.15 -5.03
N ALA A 134 0.42 -5.50 -4.15
CA ALA A 134 1.00 -4.68 -3.09
C ALA A 134 1.78 -5.54 -2.06
N VAL A 135 1.20 -6.66 -1.62
CA VAL A 135 1.80 -7.56 -0.64
C VAL A 135 3.04 -8.26 -1.20
N SER A 136 3.07 -8.60 -2.51
CA SER A 136 4.21 -9.28 -3.12
C SER A 136 5.51 -8.47 -3.06
N VAL A 137 5.44 -7.14 -3.20
CA VAL A 137 6.61 -6.27 -3.10
C VAL A 137 7.19 -6.30 -1.68
N VAL A 138 6.32 -6.24 -0.67
CA VAL A 138 6.73 -6.35 0.74
C VAL A 138 7.33 -7.73 1.03
N ALA A 139 6.68 -8.79 0.53
CA ALA A 139 7.15 -10.17 0.73
C ALA A 139 8.53 -10.43 0.11
N GLU A 140 8.86 -9.76 -1.00
CA GLU A 140 10.20 -9.87 -1.62
C GLU A 140 11.28 -9.33 -0.68
N VAL A 141 11.09 -8.12 -0.14
CA VAL A 141 12.05 -7.50 0.78
C VAL A 141 12.19 -8.34 2.07
N ILE A 142 11.10 -8.93 2.57
CA ILE A 142 11.17 -9.86 3.73
C ILE A 142 11.99 -11.11 3.36
N ARG A 143 11.81 -11.70 2.17
CA ARG A 143 12.64 -12.84 1.72
C ARG A 143 14.11 -12.49 1.65
N GLU A 144 14.43 -11.33 1.12
CA GLU A 144 15.80 -10.82 1.08
C GLU A 144 16.38 -10.61 2.49
N ALA A 145 15.58 -10.10 3.44
CA ALA A 145 15.97 -9.93 4.84
C ALA A 145 16.27 -11.28 5.52
N VAL A 146 15.45 -12.30 5.25
CA VAL A 146 15.71 -13.68 5.73
C VAL A 146 16.99 -14.23 5.10
N ALA A 147 17.16 -14.09 3.79
CA ALA A 147 18.35 -14.56 3.09
C ALA A 147 19.64 -13.86 3.55
N ALA A 148 19.55 -12.60 3.98
CA ALA A 148 20.64 -11.82 4.56
C ALA A 148 20.89 -12.13 6.05
N GLY A 149 20.05 -12.95 6.69
CA GLY A 149 20.15 -13.26 8.13
C GLY A 149 19.69 -12.11 9.04
N GLU A 150 19.00 -11.12 8.50
CA GLU A 150 18.43 -10.00 9.25
C GLU A 150 17.11 -10.36 9.93
N LEU A 151 16.38 -11.36 9.39
CA LEU A 151 15.16 -11.94 9.93
C LEU A 151 15.32 -13.45 10.12
N SER A 152 14.56 -14.01 11.08
CA SER A 152 14.54 -15.45 11.33
C SER A 152 13.99 -16.23 10.14
N GLU A 153 14.56 -17.41 9.84
CA GLU A 153 14.06 -18.34 8.85
C GLU A 153 12.68 -18.94 9.22
N GLU A 154 12.28 -18.84 10.49
CA GLU A 154 10.98 -19.32 10.98
C GLU A 154 9.82 -18.35 10.67
N ILE A 155 10.12 -17.17 10.10
CA ILE A 155 9.08 -16.17 9.82
C ILE A 155 8.14 -16.63 8.70
N ASP A 156 6.83 -16.54 8.93
CA ASP A 156 5.83 -16.75 7.87
C ASP A 156 5.80 -15.52 6.97
N ILE A 157 6.54 -15.57 5.87
CA ILE A 157 6.70 -14.44 4.95
C ILE A 157 5.35 -13.95 4.39
N PRO A 158 4.46 -14.80 3.85
CA PRO A 158 3.17 -14.37 3.34
C PRO A 158 2.30 -13.67 4.39
N LEU A 159 2.23 -14.23 5.59
CA LEU A 159 1.44 -13.68 6.68
C LEU A 159 2.04 -12.37 7.20
N THR A 160 3.37 -12.31 7.34
CA THR A 160 4.07 -11.10 7.81
C THR A 160 3.92 -9.95 6.82
N ALA A 161 4.09 -10.20 5.52
CA ALA A 161 3.88 -9.19 4.49
C ALA A 161 2.44 -8.66 4.49
N SER A 162 1.47 -9.56 4.65
CA SER A 162 0.04 -9.21 4.78
C SER A 162 -0.24 -8.38 6.03
N ALA A 163 0.40 -8.72 7.15
CA ALA A 163 0.25 -7.99 8.41
C ALA A 163 0.84 -6.58 8.32
N LEU A 164 2.03 -6.41 7.71
CA LEU A 164 2.63 -5.10 7.48
C LEU A 164 1.76 -4.23 6.57
N PHE A 165 1.27 -4.79 5.46
CA PHE A 165 0.34 -4.07 4.57
C PHE A 165 -0.92 -3.63 5.32
N GLY A 166 -1.54 -4.53 6.09
CA GLY A 166 -2.72 -4.22 6.90
C GLY A 166 -2.45 -3.18 7.98
N MET A 167 -1.30 -3.26 8.65
CA MET A 167 -0.88 -2.29 9.67
C MET A 167 -0.81 -0.87 9.09
N VAL A 168 -0.13 -0.69 7.95
CA VAL A 168 0.00 0.62 7.29
C VAL A 168 -1.37 1.13 6.83
N LEU A 169 -2.17 0.26 6.20
CA LEU A 169 -3.51 0.62 5.72
C LEU A 169 -4.42 1.10 6.86
N VAL A 170 -4.51 0.32 7.93
CA VAL A 170 -5.39 0.66 9.07
C VAL A 170 -4.89 1.90 9.81
N ALA A 171 -3.58 2.01 10.05
CA ALA A 171 -3.00 3.19 10.70
C ALA A 171 -3.22 4.47 9.89
N ALA A 172 -3.10 4.41 8.55
CA ALA A 172 -3.35 5.55 7.69
C ALA A 172 -4.84 5.98 7.70
N LEU A 173 -5.78 5.02 7.70
CA LEU A 173 -7.21 5.31 7.81
C LEU A 173 -7.57 5.93 9.16
N ASP A 174 -7.04 5.39 10.26
CA ASP A 174 -7.23 5.93 11.60
C ASP A 174 -6.66 7.36 11.71
N TRP A 175 -5.43 7.54 11.21
CA TRP A 175 -4.79 8.84 11.17
C TRP A 175 -5.65 9.89 10.46
N GLN A 176 -6.06 9.60 9.21
CA GLN A 176 -6.84 10.55 8.40
C GLN A 176 -8.23 10.85 8.99
N SER A 177 -8.86 9.85 9.64
CA SER A 177 -10.24 9.97 10.14
C SER A 177 -10.34 10.57 11.54
N PHE A 178 -9.40 10.24 12.44
CA PHE A 178 -9.51 10.53 13.86
C PHE A 178 -8.35 11.36 14.42
N GLN A 179 -7.23 11.44 13.70
CA GLN A 179 -6.02 12.12 14.18
C GLN A 179 -5.38 13.01 13.10
N PRO A 180 -6.18 13.84 12.35
CA PRO A 180 -5.71 14.56 11.17
C PRO A 180 -4.62 15.62 11.47
N ASP A 181 -4.50 16.05 12.74
CA ASP A 181 -3.49 17.03 13.16
C ASP A 181 -2.07 16.43 13.33
N ARG A 182 -1.94 15.10 13.31
CA ARG A 182 -0.62 14.46 13.35
C ARG A 182 0.10 14.58 12.02
N SER A 183 1.42 14.76 12.07
CA SER A 183 2.26 14.67 10.88
C SER A 183 2.40 13.21 10.40
N ILE A 184 2.73 13.05 9.12
CA ILE A 184 3.06 11.72 8.57
C ILE A 184 4.25 11.10 9.30
N ASP A 185 5.23 11.93 9.70
CA ASP A 185 6.42 11.49 10.42
C ASP A 185 6.09 10.96 11.82
N ASP A 186 5.10 11.53 12.51
CA ASP A 186 4.63 11.01 13.81
C ASP A 186 4.01 9.63 13.67
N VAL A 187 3.19 9.44 12.63
CA VAL A 187 2.55 8.15 12.33
C VAL A 187 3.59 7.11 11.93
N HIS A 188 4.50 7.48 11.02
CA HIS A 188 5.60 6.63 10.60
C HIS A 188 6.46 6.21 11.81
N ALA A 189 6.89 7.15 12.64
CA ALA A 189 7.70 6.84 13.83
C ALA A 189 7.00 5.90 14.81
N ALA A 190 5.67 5.93 14.90
CA ALA A 190 4.93 4.99 15.73
C ALA A 190 4.96 3.57 15.14
N LEU A 191 4.77 3.42 13.81
CA LEU A 191 4.82 2.13 13.11
C LEU A 191 6.24 1.57 13.07
N SER A 192 7.25 2.42 12.84
CA SER A 192 8.67 2.06 12.84
C SER A 192 9.09 1.42 14.18
N ARG A 193 8.66 2.00 15.31
CA ARG A 193 8.91 1.41 16.63
C ARG A 193 8.28 0.02 16.80
N LEU A 194 7.11 -0.22 16.23
CA LEU A 194 6.49 -1.55 16.25
C LEU A 194 7.28 -2.56 15.41
N LEU A 195 7.76 -2.15 14.24
CA LEU A 195 8.62 -2.98 13.38
C LEU A 195 9.92 -3.34 14.13
N GLN A 196 10.64 -2.34 14.64
CA GLN A 196 11.91 -2.51 15.35
C GLN A 196 11.75 -3.30 16.64
N GLY A 197 10.72 -3.08 17.43
CA GLY A 197 10.46 -3.80 18.67
C GLY A 197 10.19 -5.30 18.46
N ARG A 198 9.67 -5.70 17.33
CA ARG A 198 9.47 -7.11 16.96
C ARG A 198 10.73 -7.78 16.41
N VAL A 199 11.64 -6.99 15.84
CA VAL A 199 12.92 -7.50 15.31
C VAL A 199 13.99 -7.55 16.39
N SER A 200 14.00 -6.60 17.33
CA SER A 200 15.00 -6.55 18.42
C SER A 200 14.75 -7.53 19.56
N GLY A 201 13.57 -8.14 19.64
CA GLY A 201 13.19 -9.06 20.74
C GLY A 201 13.91 -10.41 20.74
N HIS A 202 14.78 -10.71 19.77
CA HIS A 202 15.43 -12.03 19.67
C HIS A 202 16.93 -12.04 19.95
N GLN A 203 17.55 -10.91 20.39
CA GLN A 203 18.97 -10.86 20.73
C GLN A 203 19.27 -10.84 22.23
N GLY A 204 18.35 -11.21 23.10
CA GLY A 204 18.51 -11.03 24.55
C GLY A 204 18.14 -12.18 25.47
N GLU A 205 18.42 -13.46 25.12
CA GLU A 205 18.40 -14.53 26.15
C GLU A 205 19.37 -15.68 25.80
N GLY A 206 20.63 -15.39 25.81
CA GLY A 206 21.72 -16.36 25.79
C GLY A 206 22.72 -16.09 26.88
N GLY A 207 22.33 -16.16 28.16
CA GLY A 207 23.26 -15.88 29.23
C GLY A 207 22.75 -16.02 30.67
N ALA A 208 21.91 -17.00 30.95
CA ALA A 208 21.72 -17.42 32.35
C ALA A 208 22.72 -18.55 32.65
N GLY A 209 23.87 -18.18 33.18
CA GLY A 209 24.81 -19.13 33.76
C GLY A 209 24.19 -19.90 34.94
N PRO A 210 24.69 -21.12 35.24
CA PRO A 210 24.06 -21.98 36.24
C PRO A 210 24.20 -21.36 37.65
N VAL A 211 23.06 -21.19 38.30
CA VAL A 211 22.99 -20.83 39.71
C VAL A 211 23.56 -22.00 40.54
N ALA A 212 24.67 -21.77 41.22
CA ALA A 212 25.26 -22.72 42.14
C ALA A 212 24.30 -22.97 43.33
N ALA A 213 24.02 -24.22 43.60
CA ALA A 213 23.21 -24.68 44.74
C ALA A 213 23.96 -24.40 46.05
N PRO A 214 23.30 -23.95 47.15
CA PRO A 214 23.90 -23.87 48.45
C PRO A 214 24.06 -25.26 49.05
N GLY A 215 25.30 -25.53 49.58
CA GLY A 215 25.63 -26.76 50.24
C GLY A 215 24.96 -26.88 51.65
N PRO A 216 24.78 -28.12 52.14
CA PRO A 216 24.13 -28.36 53.43
C PRO A 216 25.03 -28.05 54.62
N SER A 217 24.48 -27.42 55.64
CA SER A 217 25.00 -27.35 57.00
C SER A 217 24.12 -28.15 57.91
#